data_2f1b4368e20180905d62ccd8518f542f
#
_entry.id   2f1b4368e20180905d62ccd8518f542f
#
_cell.length_a   1.000
_cell.length_b   1.000
_cell.length_c   1.000
_cell.angle_alpha   90.00
_cell.angle_beta   90.00
_cell.angle_gamma   90.00
#
_symmetry.space_group_name_H-M   'P 1'
#
loop_
_entity.id
_entity.type
_entity.pdbx_description
1 polymer ?
#
loop_
_entity_poly.entity_id
_entity_poly.type
_entity_poly.pdbx_seq_one_letter_code
_entity_poly.pdbx_strand_id
1 'polypeptide(L)'
;MNIVFDTYQTLALASFVLLLGFFLVKRIRVLQTFNIPEPVVGGFIVAIALTVLYKVNGTSFTFEKSLQTSMMLVFFSSIGLSANFARLIKGGKPLVIFLFAAAILIVCQNVIGILGTKLLGIDPAYGLLAGSVTLTGGHGTGAAWAETFTREFNLPAATEIAMACATFGLVFGGILGGPVSRYLLNHQKQGENPENDEVDDVQEAFEHPTYKRKINSRSIIETIAMLSLCLLIGQYLDGLTKGTHIQLPTFVWCLFTGVIIRNSLTHLFKFQVADSAIDVLGSVGLSIFLAIALMSLKLWELAGLATDVLVILAVQVVFMAFFAIYVTYRMMGKDYDAIVLSAGHCGFGLGATPTAVANMQAITSRFGPSHKAFLIVPMVGAFFIDLVNAALLKVFMVVVTALH
;
A
#
# COMPACT_ATOMS: atom_id res chain seq x y z
N MET A 1 34.09 8.32 7.83
CA MET A 1 33.58 9.59 8.41
C MET A 1 32.05 9.44 8.49
N ASN A 2 31.42 9.77 9.62
CA ASN A 2 29.93 9.73 9.69
C ASN A 2 29.39 11.16 9.70
N ILE A 3 28.55 11.50 8.72
CA ILE A 3 27.89 12.80 8.59
C ILE A 3 26.45 12.64 9.08
N VAL A 4 26.09 13.38 10.12
CA VAL A 4 24.75 13.36 10.73
C VAL A 4 23.99 14.61 10.29
N PHE A 5 22.83 14.41 9.67
CA PHE A 5 21.92 15.47 9.25
C PHE A 5 20.88 15.71 10.34
N ASP A 6 20.65 16.97 10.68
CA ASP A 6 19.58 17.40 11.57
C ASP A 6 18.19 17.35 10.87
N THR A 7 17.13 17.69 11.60
CA THR A 7 15.76 17.69 11.09
C THR A 7 15.57 18.61 9.88
N TYR A 8 16.14 19.81 9.89
CA TYR A 8 15.99 20.77 8.80
C TYR A 8 16.76 20.37 7.56
N GLN A 9 17.98 19.89 7.75
CA GLN A 9 18.82 19.36 6.67
C GLN A 9 18.18 18.11 6.05
N THR A 10 17.63 17.21 6.87
CA THR A 10 16.93 16.01 6.41
C THR A 10 15.68 16.40 5.61
N LEU A 11 14.88 17.36 6.08
CA LEU A 11 13.67 17.83 5.36
C LEU A 11 14.04 18.48 4.02
N ALA A 12 15.06 19.35 4.01
CA ALA A 12 15.53 20.01 2.79
C ALA A 12 16.00 18.97 1.76
N LEU A 13 16.82 18.00 2.19
CA LEU A 13 17.32 16.96 1.30
C LEU A 13 16.18 16.05 0.80
N ALA A 14 15.25 15.63 1.66
CA ALA A 14 14.09 14.87 1.26
C ALA A 14 13.24 15.61 0.22
N SER A 15 13.07 16.93 0.36
CA SER A 15 12.37 17.77 -0.61
C SER A 15 13.08 17.79 -1.96
N PHE A 16 14.40 17.90 -2.00
CA PHE A 16 15.18 17.79 -3.24
C PHE A 16 15.08 16.40 -3.87
N VAL A 17 15.12 15.34 -3.06
CA VAL A 17 14.93 13.95 -3.52
C VAL A 17 13.57 13.78 -4.18
N LEU A 18 12.51 14.33 -3.60
CA LEU A 18 11.18 14.31 -4.18
C LEU A 18 11.12 15.07 -5.51
N LEU A 19 11.67 16.29 -5.58
CA LEU A 19 11.72 17.07 -6.82
C LEU A 19 12.51 16.35 -7.92
N LEU A 20 13.60 15.69 -7.57
CA LEU A 20 14.35 14.83 -8.50
C LEU A 20 13.50 13.68 -9.01
N GLY A 21 12.77 13.00 -8.11
CA GLY A 21 11.84 11.93 -8.46
C GLY A 21 10.75 12.39 -9.40
N PHE A 22 10.08 13.51 -9.10
CA PHE A 22 9.08 14.13 -9.99
C PHE A 22 9.63 14.44 -11.38
N PHE A 23 10.83 15.03 -11.44
CA PHE A 23 11.48 15.34 -12.71
C PHE A 23 11.74 14.09 -13.55
N LEU A 24 12.25 13.02 -12.92
CA LEU A 24 12.62 11.78 -13.63
C LEU A 24 11.38 10.97 -14.05
N VAL A 25 10.39 10.83 -13.19
CA VAL A 25 9.14 10.13 -13.52
C VAL A 25 8.45 10.84 -14.69
N LYS A 26 8.44 12.18 -14.73
CA LYS A 26 7.88 12.94 -15.86
C LYS A 26 8.62 12.71 -17.18
N ARG A 27 9.92 12.36 -17.15
CA ARG A 27 10.76 12.19 -18.35
C ARG A 27 10.87 10.75 -18.83
N ILE A 28 10.77 9.78 -17.95
CA ILE A 28 11.04 8.37 -18.24
C ILE A 28 9.74 7.59 -18.32
N ARG A 29 9.31 7.26 -19.56
CA ARG A 29 8.05 6.56 -19.82
C ARG A 29 7.89 5.25 -19.07
N VAL A 30 8.97 4.48 -18.90
CA VAL A 30 8.94 3.20 -18.18
C VAL A 30 8.46 3.40 -16.73
N LEU A 31 8.96 4.44 -16.05
CA LEU A 31 8.56 4.74 -14.67
C LEU A 31 7.06 5.10 -14.58
N GLN A 32 6.55 5.82 -15.57
CA GLN A 32 5.11 6.15 -15.68
C GLN A 32 4.26 4.91 -15.94
N THR A 33 4.70 4.07 -16.89
CA THR A 33 3.98 2.85 -17.27
C THR A 33 3.78 1.91 -16.10
N PHE A 34 4.77 1.80 -15.22
CA PHE A 34 4.71 0.96 -14.03
C PHE A 34 4.24 1.68 -12.77
N ASN A 35 3.79 2.94 -12.88
CA ASN A 35 3.32 3.76 -11.76
C ASN A 35 4.31 3.80 -10.58
N ILE A 36 5.63 3.80 -10.87
CA ILE A 36 6.64 3.84 -9.81
C ILE A 36 6.56 5.17 -9.07
N PRO A 37 6.38 5.18 -7.74
CA PRO A 37 6.24 6.43 -7.00
C PRO A 37 7.47 7.31 -7.09
N GLU A 38 7.29 8.61 -7.20
CA GLU A 38 8.37 9.59 -7.29
C GLU A 38 9.36 9.52 -6.12
N PRO A 39 8.92 9.36 -4.84
CA PRO A 39 9.83 9.16 -3.72
C PRO A 39 10.75 7.95 -3.90
N VAL A 40 10.24 6.88 -4.53
CA VAL A 40 11.02 5.66 -4.78
C VAL A 40 12.14 5.94 -5.77
N VAL A 41 11.83 6.60 -6.88
CA VAL A 41 12.83 6.94 -7.91
C VAL A 41 13.90 7.86 -7.34
N GLY A 42 13.51 8.97 -6.72
CA GLY A 42 14.43 9.94 -6.15
C GLY A 42 15.27 9.34 -5.02
N GLY A 43 14.63 8.61 -4.10
CA GLY A 43 15.28 7.99 -2.96
C GLY A 43 16.31 6.92 -3.35
N PHE A 44 15.98 6.05 -4.30
CA PHE A 44 16.92 5.04 -4.80
C PHE A 44 18.17 5.64 -5.47
N ILE A 45 18.00 6.69 -6.26
CA ILE A 45 19.15 7.37 -6.90
C ILE A 45 20.09 7.92 -5.84
N VAL A 46 19.54 8.58 -4.82
CA VAL A 46 20.35 9.10 -3.72
C VAL A 46 20.96 7.97 -2.92
N ALA A 47 20.24 6.89 -2.62
CA ALA A 47 20.77 5.72 -1.93
C ALA A 47 21.95 5.08 -2.70
N ILE A 48 21.85 4.97 -4.03
CA ILE A 48 22.96 4.50 -4.89
C ILE A 48 24.16 5.43 -4.78
N ALA A 49 23.95 6.74 -4.90
CA ALA A 49 25.03 7.73 -4.79
C ALA A 49 25.74 7.66 -3.43
N LEU A 50 24.96 7.56 -2.33
CA LEU A 50 25.50 7.42 -0.98
C LEU A 50 26.24 6.08 -0.77
N THR A 51 25.74 4.99 -1.38
CA THR A 51 26.41 3.68 -1.38
C THR A 51 27.77 3.74 -2.09
N VAL A 52 27.84 4.42 -3.24
CA VAL A 52 29.10 4.61 -3.96
C VAL A 52 30.07 5.43 -3.10
N LEU A 53 29.63 6.52 -2.49
CA LEU A 53 30.46 7.34 -1.60
C LEU A 53 30.96 6.52 -0.39
N TYR A 54 30.11 5.68 0.18
CA TYR A 54 30.51 4.77 1.26
C TYR A 54 31.60 3.79 0.83
N LYS A 55 31.46 3.16 -0.34
CA LYS A 55 32.46 2.20 -0.85
C LYS A 55 33.79 2.86 -1.23
N VAL A 56 33.75 4.10 -1.76
CA VAL A 56 34.98 4.82 -2.20
C VAL A 56 35.71 5.45 -1.03
N ASN A 57 35.02 6.16 -0.14
CA ASN A 57 35.62 7.03 0.87
C ASN A 57 35.32 6.56 2.31
N GLY A 58 34.56 5.48 2.54
CA GLY A 58 34.11 5.06 3.87
C GLY A 58 33.19 6.08 4.56
N THR A 59 32.55 7.00 3.81
CA THR A 59 31.69 8.03 4.37
C THR A 59 30.27 7.50 4.52
N SER A 60 29.75 7.44 5.74
CA SER A 60 28.37 7.09 6.05
C SER A 60 27.55 8.34 6.35
N PHE A 61 26.24 8.24 6.09
CA PHE A 61 25.28 9.31 6.29
C PHE A 61 24.16 8.83 7.20
N THR A 62 23.76 9.66 8.15
CA THR A 62 22.68 9.36 9.09
C THR A 62 21.68 10.52 9.07
N PHE A 63 20.40 10.19 8.84
CA PHE A 63 19.30 11.16 8.75
C PHE A 63 18.44 11.12 10.00
N GLU A 64 17.81 12.25 10.33
CA GLU A 64 16.96 12.36 11.50
C GLU A 64 15.66 11.54 11.32
N LYS A 65 15.43 10.61 12.26
CA LYS A 65 14.31 9.66 12.19
C LYS A 65 12.99 10.21 12.74
N SER A 66 13.02 11.24 13.58
CA SER A 66 11.79 11.79 14.19
C SER A 66 10.82 12.33 13.15
N LEU A 67 11.36 13.01 12.12
CA LEU A 67 10.57 13.50 10.99
C LEU A 67 10.00 12.34 10.15
N GLN A 68 10.81 11.33 9.87
CA GLN A 68 10.36 10.12 9.16
C GLN A 68 9.18 9.47 9.88
N THR A 69 9.32 9.20 11.18
CA THR A 69 8.29 8.58 12.01
C THR A 69 7.02 9.45 12.06
N SER A 70 7.16 10.78 12.25
CA SER A 70 6.01 11.69 12.28
C SER A 70 5.22 11.66 10.97
N MET A 71 5.90 11.69 9.83
CA MET A 71 5.26 11.66 8.51
C MET A 71 4.60 10.29 8.23
N MET A 72 5.20 9.20 8.68
CA MET A 72 4.60 7.86 8.65
C MET A 72 3.28 7.84 9.44
N LEU A 73 3.27 8.36 10.67
CA LEU A 73 2.06 8.40 11.49
C LEU A 73 0.96 9.26 10.85
N VAL A 74 1.32 10.40 10.26
CA VAL A 74 0.39 11.25 9.49
C VAL A 74 -0.23 10.47 8.33
N PHE A 75 0.57 9.75 7.57
CA PHE A 75 0.10 8.93 6.45
C PHE A 75 -0.90 7.86 6.92
N PHE A 76 -0.56 7.03 7.91
CA PHE A 76 -1.47 6.00 8.40
C PHE A 76 -2.74 6.55 9.06
N SER A 77 -2.64 7.70 9.75
CA SER A 77 -3.80 8.43 10.26
C SER A 77 -4.72 8.88 9.12
N SER A 78 -4.15 9.34 8.00
CA SER A 78 -4.95 9.77 6.84
C SER A 78 -5.70 8.60 6.19
N ILE A 79 -5.08 7.41 6.10
CA ILE A 79 -5.76 6.18 5.65
C ILE A 79 -6.97 5.90 6.56
N GLY A 80 -6.77 5.92 7.88
CA GLY A 80 -7.86 5.72 8.84
C GLY A 80 -8.99 6.74 8.70
N LEU A 81 -8.65 8.02 8.55
CA LEU A 81 -9.63 9.09 8.34
C LEU A 81 -10.35 9.01 6.99
N SER A 82 -9.79 8.33 5.99
CA SER A 82 -10.44 8.10 4.70
C SER A 82 -11.41 6.91 4.73
N ALA A 83 -11.33 6.02 5.73
CA ALA A 83 -12.13 4.80 5.86
C ALA A 83 -13.55 5.11 6.36
N ASN A 84 -14.47 5.42 5.45
CA ASN A 84 -15.88 5.72 5.74
C ASN A 84 -16.76 4.49 5.54
N PHE A 85 -17.36 3.96 6.61
CA PHE A 85 -18.23 2.78 6.57
C PHE A 85 -19.54 3.02 5.81
N ALA A 86 -20.03 4.25 5.70
CA ALA A 86 -21.21 4.53 4.88
C ALA A 86 -20.94 4.24 3.39
N ARG A 87 -19.72 4.42 2.92
CA ARG A 87 -19.33 4.02 1.55
C ARG A 87 -19.25 2.51 1.39
N LEU A 88 -18.82 1.78 2.42
CA LEU A 88 -18.80 0.31 2.43
C LEU A 88 -20.22 -0.24 2.26
N ILE A 89 -21.19 0.32 2.99
CA ILE A 89 -22.60 -0.09 2.90
C ILE A 89 -23.16 0.20 1.49
N LYS A 90 -22.82 1.34 0.89
CA LYS A 90 -23.24 1.69 -0.48
C LYS A 90 -22.64 0.76 -1.55
N GLY A 91 -21.44 0.26 -1.36
CA GLY A 91 -20.81 -0.72 -2.25
C GLY A 91 -21.48 -2.11 -2.24
N GLY A 92 -22.34 -2.36 -1.25
CA GLY A 92 -23.18 -3.54 -1.14
C GLY A 92 -22.45 -4.88 -1.06
N LYS A 93 -23.18 -5.96 -1.36
CA LYS A 93 -22.65 -7.33 -1.30
C LYS A 93 -21.41 -7.58 -2.15
N PRO A 94 -21.29 -7.06 -3.39
CA PRO A 94 -20.09 -7.31 -4.21
C PRO A 94 -18.80 -6.75 -3.60
N LEU A 95 -18.86 -5.58 -2.95
CA LEU A 95 -17.70 -4.99 -2.28
C LEU A 95 -17.24 -5.84 -1.11
N VAL A 96 -18.16 -6.34 -0.29
CA VAL A 96 -17.83 -7.23 0.84
C VAL A 96 -17.21 -8.54 0.36
N ILE A 97 -17.74 -9.14 -0.71
CA ILE A 97 -17.19 -10.36 -1.31
C ILE A 97 -15.77 -10.10 -1.82
N PHE A 98 -15.54 -8.96 -2.49
CA PHE A 98 -14.23 -8.62 -3.02
C PHE A 98 -13.22 -8.34 -1.91
N LEU A 99 -13.63 -7.65 -0.84
CA LEU A 99 -12.80 -7.43 0.36
C LEU A 99 -12.43 -8.77 1.03
N PHE A 100 -13.38 -9.71 1.10
CA PHE A 100 -13.14 -11.05 1.63
C PHE A 100 -12.16 -11.84 0.75
N ALA A 101 -12.29 -11.77 -0.59
CA ALA A 101 -11.32 -12.37 -1.51
C ALA A 101 -9.91 -11.77 -1.31
N ALA A 102 -9.82 -10.45 -1.15
CA ALA A 102 -8.55 -9.79 -0.86
C ALA A 102 -7.95 -10.19 0.50
N ALA A 103 -8.78 -10.38 1.53
CA ALA A 103 -8.33 -10.89 2.83
C ALA A 103 -7.79 -12.32 2.73
N ILE A 104 -8.41 -13.20 1.95
CA ILE A 104 -7.90 -14.55 1.68
C ILE A 104 -6.55 -14.46 0.96
N LEU A 105 -6.40 -13.56 -0.02
CA LEU A 105 -5.13 -13.36 -0.71
C LEU A 105 -4.02 -12.97 0.26
N ILE A 106 -4.27 -12.04 1.19
CA ILE A 106 -3.31 -11.64 2.23
C ILE A 106 -2.85 -12.85 3.06
N VAL A 107 -3.79 -13.69 3.50
CA VAL A 107 -3.46 -14.91 4.26
C VAL A 107 -2.57 -15.83 3.43
N CYS A 108 -2.94 -16.07 2.17
CA CYS A 108 -2.16 -16.92 1.27
C CYS A 108 -0.76 -16.36 1.00
N GLN A 109 -0.63 -15.05 0.76
CA GLN A 109 0.67 -14.39 0.55
C GLN A 109 1.60 -14.58 1.75
N ASN A 110 1.09 -14.40 2.96
CA ASN A 110 1.89 -14.58 4.18
C ASN A 110 2.28 -16.05 4.41
N VAL A 111 1.36 -16.99 4.16
CA VAL A 111 1.66 -18.42 4.25
C VAL A 111 2.72 -18.82 3.23
N ILE A 112 2.59 -18.39 1.96
CA ILE A 112 3.57 -18.67 0.90
C ILE A 112 4.93 -18.06 1.27
N GLY A 113 4.94 -16.83 1.77
CA GLY A 113 6.16 -16.17 2.21
C GLY A 113 6.88 -16.94 3.32
N ILE A 114 6.17 -17.29 4.40
CA ILE A 114 6.71 -18.04 5.54
C ILE A 114 7.19 -19.43 5.10
N LEU A 115 6.43 -20.16 4.30
CA LEU A 115 6.83 -21.47 3.80
C LEU A 115 8.04 -21.36 2.87
N GLY A 116 8.07 -20.35 2.00
CA GLY A 116 9.19 -20.09 1.11
C GLY A 116 10.49 -19.83 1.87
N THR A 117 10.45 -18.96 2.88
CA THR A 117 11.63 -18.68 3.72
C THR A 117 12.11 -19.91 4.48
N LYS A 118 11.19 -20.71 5.04
CA LYS A 118 11.54 -21.98 5.69
C LYS A 118 12.23 -22.97 4.75
N LEU A 119 11.74 -23.11 3.53
CA LEU A 119 12.32 -23.99 2.53
C LEU A 119 13.71 -23.53 2.07
N LEU A 120 13.96 -22.23 2.05
CA LEU A 120 15.24 -21.64 1.68
C LEU A 120 16.22 -21.50 2.87
N GLY A 121 15.79 -21.83 4.07
CA GLY A 121 16.63 -21.77 5.28
C GLY A 121 16.92 -20.34 5.75
N ILE A 122 16.07 -19.36 5.42
CA ILE A 122 16.17 -17.97 5.87
C ILE A 122 15.07 -17.66 6.90
N ASP A 123 15.25 -16.57 7.65
CA ASP A 123 14.36 -16.17 8.72
C ASP A 123 12.90 -16.00 8.22
N PRO A 124 11.90 -16.64 8.89
CA PRO A 124 10.50 -16.58 8.52
C PRO A 124 9.91 -15.17 8.45
N ALA A 125 10.45 -14.21 9.18
CA ALA A 125 10.00 -12.83 9.17
C ALA A 125 10.23 -12.15 7.80
N TYR A 126 11.27 -12.52 7.04
CA TYR A 126 11.43 -12.07 5.65
C TYR A 126 10.29 -12.56 4.75
N GLY A 127 9.64 -13.67 5.09
CA GLY A 127 8.48 -14.18 4.36
C GLY A 127 7.27 -13.25 4.46
N LEU A 128 7.08 -12.56 5.56
CA LEU A 128 6.03 -11.54 5.69
C LEU A 128 6.37 -10.29 4.87
N LEU A 129 7.66 -9.88 4.84
CA LEU A 129 8.12 -8.79 3.99
C LEU A 129 7.96 -9.11 2.50
N ALA A 130 8.26 -10.35 2.07
CA ALA A 130 8.00 -10.83 0.71
C ALA A 130 6.55 -11.31 0.50
N GLY A 131 5.68 -11.13 1.48
CA GLY A 131 4.26 -11.44 1.49
C GLY A 131 3.40 -10.17 1.42
N SER A 132 2.32 -10.17 2.19
CA SER A 132 1.32 -9.10 2.15
C SER A 132 1.82 -7.73 2.63
N VAL A 133 2.88 -7.69 3.45
CA VAL A 133 3.45 -6.43 3.94
C VAL A 133 3.79 -5.48 2.81
N THR A 134 4.38 -6.00 1.73
CA THR A 134 4.84 -5.19 0.59
C THR A 134 4.01 -5.39 -0.67
N LEU A 135 3.53 -6.61 -0.92
CA LEU A 135 2.80 -6.91 -2.16
C LEU A 135 1.40 -6.27 -2.14
N THR A 136 0.61 -6.53 -1.11
CA THR A 136 -0.70 -5.90 -0.92
C THR A 136 -0.58 -4.53 -0.25
N GLY A 137 0.32 -4.36 0.72
CA GLY A 137 0.50 -3.12 1.47
C GLY A 137 1.38 -2.06 0.76
N GLY A 138 2.14 -2.45 -0.26
CA GLY A 138 2.98 -1.53 -1.04
C GLY A 138 4.15 -0.93 -0.27
N HIS A 139 4.74 0.14 -0.83
CA HIS A 139 5.94 0.79 -0.28
C HIS A 139 5.72 1.41 1.10
N GLY A 140 4.55 2.04 1.32
CA GLY A 140 4.24 2.71 2.59
C GLY A 140 4.16 1.74 3.76
N THR A 141 3.36 0.70 3.61
CA THR A 141 3.22 -0.38 4.61
C THR A 141 4.53 -1.14 4.76
N GLY A 142 5.22 -1.44 3.65
CA GLY A 142 6.53 -2.08 3.64
C GLY A 142 7.55 -1.32 4.48
N ALA A 143 7.71 -0.01 4.28
CA ALA A 143 8.64 0.82 5.04
C ALA A 143 8.29 0.90 6.53
N ALA A 144 6.99 1.03 6.85
CA ALA A 144 6.53 1.13 8.24
C ALA A 144 6.74 -0.16 9.03
N TRP A 145 6.38 -1.30 8.45
CA TRP A 145 6.60 -2.60 9.10
C TRP A 145 8.07 -2.99 9.15
N ALA A 146 8.89 -2.63 8.16
CA ALA A 146 10.32 -2.91 8.17
C ALA A 146 11.02 -2.38 9.42
N GLU A 147 10.65 -1.18 9.91
CA GLU A 147 11.16 -0.64 11.17
C GLU A 147 10.78 -1.53 12.36
N THR A 148 9.55 -2.05 12.39
CA THR A 148 9.09 -2.99 13.41
C THR A 148 9.85 -4.31 13.33
N PHE A 149 10.04 -4.87 12.13
CA PHE A 149 10.80 -6.11 11.92
C PHE A 149 12.28 -5.97 12.30
N THR A 150 12.91 -4.84 11.98
CA THR A 150 14.29 -4.56 12.42
C THR A 150 14.41 -4.57 13.94
N ARG A 151 13.42 -4.01 14.64
CA ARG A 151 13.44 -3.93 16.11
C ARG A 151 13.06 -5.22 16.81
N GLU A 152 12.02 -5.93 16.33
CA GLU A 152 11.44 -7.09 17.02
C GLU A 152 12.13 -8.41 16.63
N PHE A 153 12.54 -8.55 15.36
CA PHE A 153 13.20 -9.76 14.84
C PHE A 153 14.68 -9.56 14.50
N ASN A 154 15.25 -8.38 14.81
CA ASN A 154 16.65 -8.05 14.56
C ASN A 154 17.08 -8.24 13.07
N LEU A 155 16.20 -7.86 12.13
CA LEU A 155 16.44 -7.96 10.69
C LEU A 155 17.10 -6.69 10.15
N PRO A 156 18.41 -6.64 9.93
CA PRO A 156 19.11 -5.40 9.56
C PRO A 156 18.74 -4.88 8.16
N ALA A 157 18.45 -5.76 7.21
CA ALA A 157 18.10 -5.43 5.82
C ALA A 157 16.58 -5.38 5.56
N ALA A 158 15.74 -5.26 6.61
CA ALA A 158 14.29 -5.32 6.46
C ALA A 158 13.74 -4.21 5.54
N THR A 159 14.26 -2.98 5.66
CA THR A 159 13.80 -1.85 4.84
C THR A 159 14.21 -2.02 3.38
N GLU A 160 15.43 -2.45 3.12
CA GLU A 160 15.97 -2.70 1.79
C GLU A 160 15.16 -3.79 1.07
N ILE A 161 14.90 -4.89 1.76
CA ILE A 161 14.10 -6.02 1.24
C ILE A 161 12.66 -5.58 1.01
N ALA A 162 12.05 -4.86 1.96
CA ALA A 162 10.67 -4.37 1.81
C ALA A 162 10.54 -3.47 0.56
N MET A 163 11.49 -2.55 0.34
CA MET A 163 11.46 -1.67 -0.83
C MET A 163 11.68 -2.42 -2.15
N ALA A 164 12.58 -3.40 -2.16
CA ALA A 164 12.80 -4.25 -3.32
C ALA A 164 11.53 -5.09 -3.65
N CYS A 165 10.92 -5.73 -2.65
CA CYS A 165 9.69 -6.51 -2.80
C CYS A 165 8.52 -5.65 -3.30
N ALA A 166 8.31 -4.47 -2.72
CA ALA A 166 7.24 -3.57 -3.12
C ALA A 166 7.42 -3.08 -4.57
N THR A 167 8.65 -2.75 -4.98
CA THR A 167 8.95 -2.33 -6.36
C THR A 167 8.74 -3.48 -7.34
N PHE A 168 9.21 -4.69 -7.00
CA PHE A 168 8.98 -5.89 -7.80
C PHE A 168 7.47 -6.15 -7.96
N GLY A 169 6.74 -6.14 -6.85
CA GLY A 169 5.30 -6.34 -6.85
C GLY A 169 4.56 -5.33 -7.73
N LEU A 170 4.93 -4.05 -7.65
CA LEU A 170 4.32 -2.98 -8.45
C LEU A 170 4.50 -3.21 -9.96
N VAL A 171 5.71 -3.60 -10.38
CA VAL A 171 6.02 -3.91 -11.79
C VAL A 171 5.21 -5.11 -12.28
N PHE A 172 5.26 -6.23 -11.54
CA PHE A 172 4.57 -7.45 -11.94
C PHE A 172 3.06 -7.36 -11.79
N GLY A 173 2.55 -6.61 -10.82
CA GLY A 173 1.13 -6.29 -10.70
C GLY A 173 0.58 -5.54 -11.92
N GLY A 174 1.38 -4.60 -12.47
CA GLY A 174 1.03 -3.89 -13.70
C GLY A 174 1.07 -4.78 -14.95
N ILE A 175 1.99 -5.74 -15.00
CA ILE A 175 2.12 -6.65 -16.16
C ILE A 175 1.04 -7.74 -16.13
N LEU A 176 0.69 -8.25 -14.94
CA LEU A 176 -0.11 -9.47 -14.79
C LEU A 176 -1.58 -9.28 -15.20
N GLY A 177 -2.14 -8.09 -15.00
CA GLY A 177 -3.56 -7.81 -15.28
C GLY A 177 -3.97 -8.11 -16.72
N GLY A 178 -3.10 -7.77 -17.69
CA GLY A 178 -3.35 -8.02 -19.12
C GLY A 178 -3.46 -9.50 -19.48
N PRO A 179 -2.44 -10.32 -19.22
CA PRO A 179 -2.49 -11.77 -19.47
C PRO A 179 -3.67 -12.49 -18.78
N VAL A 180 -3.94 -12.15 -17.52
CA VAL A 180 -5.06 -12.74 -16.74
C VAL A 180 -6.40 -12.42 -17.39
N SER A 181 -6.64 -11.15 -17.72
CA SER A 181 -7.90 -10.74 -18.35
C SER A 181 -8.07 -11.35 -19.73
N ARG A 182 -6.99 -11.39 -20.54
CA ARG A 182 -7.03 -12.04 -21.87
C ARG A 182 -7.36 -13.53 -21.77
N TYR A 183 -6.78 -14.23 -20.80
CA TYR A 183 -7.11 -15.63 -20.54
C TYR A 183 -8.59 -15.79 -20.20
N LEU A 184 -9.11 -14.98 -19.30
CA LEU A 184 -10.51 -15.04 -18.87
C LEU A 184 -11.48 -14.70 -19.99
N LEU A 185 -11.21 -13.65 -20.77
CA LEU A 185 -12.03 -13.27 -21.94
C LEU A 185 -12.11 -14.39 -22.99
N ASN A 186 -11.00 -15.08 -23.25
CA ASN A 186 -10.96 -16.19 -24.21
C ASN A 186 -11.74 -17.44 -23.72
N HIS A 187 -11.93 -17.57 -22.41
CA HIS A 187 -12.63 -18.72 -21.79
C HIS A 187 -14.06 -18.38 -21.34
N GLN A 188 -14.46 -17.12 -21.44
CA GLN A 188 -15.84 -16.70 -21.23
C GLN A 188 -16.71 -17.26 -22.40
N LYS A 189 -17.75 -18.01 -22.09
CA LYS A 189 -18.70 -18.48 -23.11
C LYS A 189 -19.34 -17.27 -23.79
N GLN A 190 -19.26 -17.18 -25.12
CA GLN A 190 -19.97 -16.19 -25.92
C GLN A 190 -21.48 -16.32 -25.62
N GLY A 191 -22.06 -15.34 -24.94
CA GLY A 191 -23.49 -15.37 -24.65
C GLY A 191 -24.00 -14.31 -23.68
N GLU A 192 -23.14 -13.71 -22.88
CA GLU A 192 -23.56 -12.67 -21.96
C GLU A 192 -22.84 -11.34 -22.30
N ASN A 193 -23.38 -10.68 -23.35
CA ASN A 193 -23.21 -9.23 -23.42
C ASN A 193 -23.87 -8.62 -22.17
N PRO A 194 -23.23 -7.71 -21.45
CA PRO A 194 -23.90 -6.99 -20.39
C PRO A 194 -25.07 -6.24 -21.05
N GLU A 195 -26.30 -6.73 -20.81
CA GLU A 195 -27.48 -5.91 -21.00
C GLU A 195 -27.27 -4.64 -20.18
N ASN A 196 -27.59 -3.52 -20.80
CA ASN A 196 -27.61 -2.20 -20.20
C ASN A 196 -28.65 -2.20 -19.05
N ASP A 197 -28.31 -2.80 -17.92
CA ASP A 197 -29.08 -2.62 -16.71
C ASP A 197 -28.89 -1.18 -16.24
N GLU A 198 -30.01 -0.50 -16.15
CA GLU A 198 -30.28 0.84 -15.64
C GLU A 198 -29.20 1.40 -14.71
N VAL A 199 -28.27 2.20 -15.30
CA VAL A 199 -27.05 2.70 -14.63
C VAL A 199 -27.16 4.19 -14.31
N ASP A 200 -28.33 4.81 -14.52
CA ASP A 200 -28.46 6.27 -14.45
C ASP A 200 -28.27 6.85 -13.04
N ASP A 201 -28.64 6.13 -11.98
CA ASP A 201 -28.58 6.67 -10.60
C ASP A 201 -27.23 6.51 -9.88
N VAL A 202 -26.35 5.59 -10.35
CA VAL A 202 -25.06 5.33 -9.67
C VAL A 202 -23.93 6.18 -10.26
N GLN A 203 -24.00 6.54 -11.53
CA GLN A 203 -23.02 7.39 -12.19
C GLN A 203 -23.02 8.82 -11.63
N GLU A 204 -24.18 9.43 -11.37
CA GLU A 204 -24.27 10.77 -10.78
C GLU A 204 -23.68 10.87 -9.36
N ALA A 205 -23.71 9.79 -8.59
CA ALA A 205 -23.21 9.79 -7.22
C ALA A 205 -21.66 9.74 -7.11
N PHE A 206 -20.95 9.30 -8.16
CA PHE A 206 -19.48 9.14 -8.14
C PHE A 206 -18.74 10.10 -9.09
N GLU A 207 -19.29 10.43 -10.25
CA GLU A 207 -18.69 11.43 -11.16
C GLU A 207 -18.91 12.86 -10.66
N HIS A 208 -19.98 13.09 -9.92
CA HIS A 208 -20.24 14.36 -9.24
C HIS A 208 -20.51 14.10 -7.75
N PRO A 209 -19.45 13.94 -6.91
CA PRO A 209 -19.68 13.99 -5.47
C PRO A 209 -20.28 15.34 -5.13
N THR A 210 -21.53 15.33 -4.75
CA THR A 210 -22.46 16.46 -4.63
C THR A 210 -21.96 17.59 -3.72
N TYR A 211 -20.81 17.51 -3.10
CA TYR A 211 -20.07 18.58 -2.40
C TYR A 211 -18.64 18.11 -2.10
N LYS A 212 -17.71 18.21 -3.06
CA LYS A 212 -16.28 18.24 -2.69
C LYS A 212 -16.03 19.55 -1.95
N ARG A 213 -15.90 19.48 -0.65
CA ARG A 213 -15.50 20.63 0.16
C ARG A 213 -14.16 21.13 -0.37
N LYS A 214 -14.13 22.39 -0.89
CA LYS A 214 -12.92 22.98 -1.46
C LYS A 214 -11.80 23.01 -0.44
N ILE A 215 -10.58 22.70 -0.89
CA ILE A 215 -9.37 22.85 -0.07
C ILE A 215 -9.18 24.35 0.19
N ASN A 216 -9.19 24.73 1.45
CA ASN A 216 -8.90 26.08 1.93
C ASN A 216 -8.16 25.98 3.27
N SER A 217 -7.64 27.10 3.77
CA SER A 217 -6.88 27.11 5.03
C SER A 217 -7.65 26.50 6.20
N ARG A 218 -8.96 26.70 6.27
CA ARG A 218 -9.80 26.13 7.32
C ARG A 218 -9.89 24.62 7.22
N SER A 219 -10.12 24.06 6.02
CA SER A 219 -10.20 22.61 5.84
C SER A 219 -8.87 21.92 6.13
N ILE A 220 -7.74 22.57 5.80
CA ILE A 220 -6.40 22.08 6.14
C ILE A 220 -6.20 22.09 7.66
N ILE A 221 -6.55 23.17 8.36
CA ILE A 221 -6.42 23.27 9.83
C ILE A 221 -7.28 22.21 10.53
N GLU A 222 -8.54 22.02 10.09
CA GLU A 222 -9.43 20.98 10.61
C GLU A 222 -8.84 19.57 10.40
N THR A 223 -8.24 19.33 9.24
CA THR A 223 -7.58 18.05 8.96
C THR A 223 -6.31 17.84 9.80
N ILE A 224 -5.49 18.89 9.97
CA ILE A 224 -4.32 18.84 10.86
C ILE A 224 -4.76 18.55 12.30
N ALA A 225 -5.85 19.15 12.78
CA ALA A 225 -6.39 18.88 14.11
C ALA A 225 -6.82 17.41 14.27
N MET A 226 -7.52 16.84 13.27
CA MET A 226 -7.90 15.42 13.28
C MET A 226 -6.68 14.50 13.24
N LEU A 227 -5.70 14.79 12.38
CA LEU A 227 -4.44 14.04 12.31
C LEU A 227 -3.69 14.09 13.65
N SER A 228 -3.55 15.29 14.24
CA SER A 228 -2.88 15.46 15.54
C SER A 228 -3.57 14.67 16.65
N LEU A 229 -4.90 14.63 16.63
CA LEU A 229 -5.67 13.81 17.58
C LEU A 229 -5.44 12.32 17.37
N CYS A 230 -5.34 11.86 16.10
CA CYS A 230 -4.98 10.47 15.79
C CYS A 230 -3.58 10.12 16.33
N LEU A 231 -2.60 11.01 16.16
CA LEU A 231 -1.24 10.81 16.66
C LEU A 231 -1.22 10.75 18.18
N LEU A 232 -1.89 11.68 18.85
CA LEU A 232 -1.96 11.74 20.31
C LEU A 232 -2.57 10.47 20.92
N ILE A 233 -3.74 10.08 20.42
CA ILE A 233 -4.45 8.89 20.90
C ILE A 233 -3.67 7.63 20.54
N GLY A 234 -3.11 7.55 19.32
CA GLY A 234 -2.33 6.41 18.86
C GLY A 234 -1.09 6.17 19.73
N GLN A 235 -0.35 7.22 20.07
CA GLN A 235 0.79 7.14 20.99
C GLN A 235 0.37 6.73 22.41
N TYR A 236 -0.75 7.25 22.89
CA TYR A 236 -1.28 6.90 24.20
C TYR A 236 -1.68 5.42 24.27
N LEU A 237 -2.37 4.90 23.24
CA LEU A 237 -2.76 3.49 23.14
C LEU A 237 -1.55 2.56 23.00
N ASP A 238 -0.52 2.95 22.24
CA ASP A 238 0.74 2.21 22.18
C ASP A 238 1.38 2.11 23.56
N GLY A 239 1.45 3.23 24.30
CA GLY A 239 1.97 3.24 25.66
C GLY A 239 1.19 2.35 26.63
N LEU A 240 -0.15 2.35 26.56
CA LEU A 240 -1.02 1.52 27.40
C LEU A 240 -0.90 0.03 27.10
N THR A 241 -0.67 -0.32 25.84
CA THR A 241 -0.63 -1.73 25.39
C THR A 241 0.78 -2.32 25.40
N LYS A 242 1.78 -1.52 25.74
CA LYS A 242 3.18 -1.95 25.76
C LYS A 242 3.38 -3.12 26.71
N GLY A 243 3.98 -4.21 26.19
CA GLY A 243 4.21 -5.44 26.93
C GLY A 243 2.98 -6.33 27.12
N THR A 244 1.85 -6.01 26.51
CA THR A 244 0.64 -6.85 26.50
C THR A 244 0.53 -7.65 25.21
N HIS A 245 -0.31 -8.71 25.20
CA HIS A 245 -0.58 -9.50 23.99
C HIS A 245 -1.27 -8.73 22.87
N ILE A 246 -1.88 -7.59 23.17
CA ILE A 246 -2.57 -6.71 22.20
C ILE A 246 -1.69 -5.55 21.71
N GLN A 247 -0.41 -5.54 22.05
CA GLN A 247 0.52 -4.52 21.56
C GLN A 247 0.57 -4.50 20.04
N LEU A 248 0.38 -3.31 19.45
CA LEU A 248 0.49 -3.04 18.02
C LEU A 248 1.49 -1.90 17.81
N PRO A 249 2.14 -1.81 16.65
CA PRO A 249 2.93 -0.63 16.30
C PRO A 249 2.10 0.66 16.36
N THR A 250 2.72 1.77 16.77
CA THR A 250 2.05 3.07 16.96
C THR A 250 1.25 3.51 15.73
N PHE A 251 1.79 3.29 14.52
CA PHE A 251 1.10 3.68 13.29
C PHE A 251 -0.22 2.91 13.07
N VAL A 252 -0.31 1.66 13.53
CA VAL A 252 -1.55 0.87 13.47
C VAL A 252 -2.60 1.45 14.42
N TRP A 253 -2.19 1.87 15.62
CA TRP A 253 -3.08 2.57 16.54
C TRP A 253 -3.57 3.90 15.98
N CYS A 254 -2.70 4.67 15.31
CA CYS A 254 -3.08 5.91 14.62
C CYS A 254 -4.11 5.65 13.51
N LEU A 255 -3.93 4.58 12.72
CA LEU A 255 -4.86 4.16 11.68
C LEU A 255 -6.24 3.81 12.27
N PHE A 256 -6.31 2.94 13.28
CA PHE A 256 -7.58 2.59 13.94
C PHE A 256 -8.26 3.80 14.57
N THR A 257 -7.50 4.68 15.22
CA THR A 257 -8.03 5.93 15.79
C THR A 257 -8.64 6.80 14.68
N GLY A 258 -7.98 6.91 13.52
CA GLY A 258 -8.51 7.63 12.36
C GLY A 258 -9.86 7.06 11.89
N VAL A 259 -9.99 5.73 11.81
CA VAL A 259 -11.26 5.06 11.47
C VAL A 259 -12.37 5.43 12.47
N ILE A 260 -12.06 5.39 13.77
CA ILE A 260 -13.03 5.71 14.83
C ILE A 260 -13.45 7.19 14.73
N ILE A 261 -12.49 8.10 14.65
CA ILE A 261 -12.75 9.55 14.53
C ILE A 261 -13.60 9.84 13.28
N ARG A 262 -13.23 9.29 12.13
CA ARG A 262 -13.97 9.49 10.86
C ARG A 262 -15.43 9.11 11.01
N ASN A 263 -15.68 7.89 11.47
CA ASN A 263 -17.03 7.35 11.52
C ASN A 263 -17.86 8.01 12.64
N SER A 264 -17.24 8.37 13.78
CA SER A 264 -17.90 9.13 14.83
C SER A 264 -18.31 10.53 14.36
N LEU A 265 -17.41 11.27 13.70
CA LEU A 265 -17.72 12.60 13.18
C LEU A 265 -18.84 12.56 12.13
N THR A 266 -18.80 11.56 11.24
CA THR A 266 -19.78 11.46 10.15
C THR A 266 -21.16 11.01 10.67
N HIS A 267 -21.22 10.01 11.58
CA HIS A 267 -22.50 9.42 12.00
C HIS A 267 -23.11 10.11 13.23
N LEU A 268 -22.28 10.45 14.26
CA LEU A 268 -22.79 11.06 15.48
C LEU A 268 -22.97 12.58 15.34
N PHE A 269 -21.97 13.24 14.77
CA PHE A 269 -21.96 14.72 14.69
C PHE A 269 -22.40 15.25 13.31
N LYS A 270 -22.68 14.38 12.33
CA LYS A 270 -23.03 14.75 10.94
C LYS A 270 -22.05 15.76 10.32
N PHE A 271 -20.80 15.71 10.77
CA PHE A 271 -19.74 16.62 10.32
C PHE A 271 -19.23 16.19 8.95
N GLN A 272 -19.16 17.12 8.01
CA GLN A 272 -18.62 16.88 6.68
C GLN A 272 -17.10 17.04 6.71
N VAL A 273 -16.42 15.92 6.73
CA VAL A 273 -14.95 15.85 6.67
C VAL A 273 -14.46 16.23 5.27
N ALA A 274 -13.37 16.98 5.19
CA ALA A 274 -12.77 17.41 3.93
C ALA A 274 -11.84 16.30 3.36
N ASP A 275 -12.40 15.30 2.68
CA ASP A 275 -11.66 14.16 2.12
C ASP A 275 -10.45 14.61 1.30
N SER A 276 -10.61 15.62 0.41
CA SER A 276 -9.50 16.13 -0.41
C SER A 276 -8.34 16.71 0.40
N ALA A 277 -8.60 17.30 1.58
CA ALA A 277 -7.53 17.80 2.45
C ALA A 277 -6.81 16.66 3.17
N ILE A 278 -7.53 15.58 3.55
CA ILE A 278 -6.94 14.36 4.10
C ILE A 278 -6.03 13.71 3.06
N ASP A 279 -6.50 13.57 1.82
CA ASP A 279 -5.74 12.96 0.73
C ASP A 279 -4.45 13.73 0.43
N VAL A 280 -4.51 15.07 0.40
CA VAL A 280 -3.32 15.90 0.17
C VAL A 280 -2.30 15.77 1.30
N LEU A 281 -2.73 15.92 2.58
CA LEU A 281 -1.82 15.81 3.71
C LEU A 281 -1.28 14.40 3.89
N GLY A 282 -2.09 13.38 3.64
CA GLY A 282 -1.67 11.98 3.65
C GLY A 282 -0.62 11.70 2.56
N SER A 283 -0.85 12.17 1.34
CA SER A 283 0.10 12.01 0.21
C SER A 283 1.42 12.73 0.46
N VAL A 284 1.39 13.94 1.03
CA VAL A 284 2.59 14.68 1.43
C VAL A 284 3.34 13.92 2.54
N GLY A 285 2.62 13.44 3.55
CA GLY A 285 3.19 12.62 4.62
C GLY A 285 3.88 11.36 4.08
N LEU A 286 3.20 10.59 3.22
CA LEU A 286 3.77 9.42 2.56
C LEU A 286 5.02 9.76 1.75
N SER A 287 4.96 10.83 0.95
CA SER A 287 6.08 11.20 0.07
C SER A 287 7.33 11.55 0.86
N ILE A 288 7.21 12.37 1.91
CA ILE A 288 8.34 12.74 2.77
C ILE A 288 8.85 11.52 3.55
N PHE A 289 7.95 10.72 4.12
CA PHE A 289 8.30 9.48 4.81
C PHE A 289 9.13 8.54 3.93
N LEU A 290 8.63 8.24 2.72
CA LEU A 290 9.31 7.37 1.77
C LEU A 290 10.64 7.96 1.27
N ALA A 291 10.71 9.26 1.00
CA ALA A 291 11.95 9.89 0.58
C ALA A 291 13.05 9.72 1.62
N ILE A 292 12.74 9.95 2.92
CA ILE A 292 13.70 9.79 4.01
C ILE A 292 14.07 8.31 4.18
N ALA A 293 13.08 7.40 4.18
CA ALA A 293 13.31 5.97 4.32
C ALA A 293 14.23 5.44 3.21
N LEU A 294 13.94 5.81 1.95
CA LEU A 294 14.66 5.31 0.78
C LEU A 294 16.07 5.91 0.63
N MET A 295 16.26 7.21 0.89
CA MET A 295 17.59 7.78 0.86
C MET A 295 18.49 7.27 1.99
N SER A 296 17.90 6.68 3.04
CA SER A 296 18.61 6.08 4.18
C SER A 296 19.03 4.62 3.94
N LEU A 297 18.66 4.02 2.79
CA LEU A 297 18.94 2.62 2.49
C LEU A 297 20.44 2.32 2.43
N LYS A 298 20.81 1.20 3.02
CA LYS A 298 22.16 0.65 2.97
C LYS A 298 22.20 -0.52 1.99
N LEU A 299 22.23 -0.21 0.70
CA LEU A 299 22.09 -1.22 -0.37
C LEU A 299 23.15 -2.33 -0.32
N TRP A 300 24.25 -2.16 0.40
CA TRP A 300 25.25 -3.21 0.59
C TRP A 300 24.79 -4.33 1.54
N GLU A 301 23.75 -4.11 2.34
CA GLU A 301 23.18 -5.12 3.24
C GLU A 301 22.25 -6.11 2.49
N LEU A 302 21.78 -5.74 1.30
CA LEU A 302 20.83 -6.53 0.50
C LEU A 302 21.46 -7.76 -0.19
N ALA A 303 22.77 -7.75 -0.45
CA ALA A 303 23.41 -8.66 -1.42
C ALA A 303 23.32 -10.15 -1.09
N GLY A 304 23.13 -10.54 0.19
CA GLY A 304 23.07 -11.94 0.63
C GLY A 304 21.69 -12.61 0.49
N LEU A 305 20.61 -11.83 0.43
CA LEU A 305 19.23 -12.33 0.49
C LEU A 305 18.44 -12.12 -0.81
N ALA A 306 19.02 -11.42 -1.77
CA ALA A 306 18.32 -10.99 -2.98
C ALA A 306 17.78 -12.16 -3.80
N THR A 307 18.56 -13.25 -3.96
CA THR A 307 18.16 -14.41 -4.76
C THR A 307 16.99 -15.16 -4.12
N ASP A 308 17.06 -15.39 -2.81
CA ASP A 308 16.03 -16.15 -2.08
C ASP A 308 14.70 -15.41 -2.06
N VAL A 309 14.76 -14.10 -1.84
CA VAL A 309 13.57 -13.23 -1.88
C VAL A 309 12.97 -13.21 -3.29
N LEU A 310 13.78 -13.13 -4.35
CA LEU A 310 13.29 -13.16 -5.74
C LEU A 310 12.56 -14.47 -6.08
N VAL A 311 13.02 -15.61 -5.58
CA VAL A 311 12.33 -16.90 -5.76
C VAL A 311 10.95 -16.86 -5.10
N ILE A 312 10.84 -16.35 -3.87
CA ILE A 312 9.56 -16.21 -3.17
C ILE A 312 8.63 -15.29 -3.96
N LEU A 313 9.13 -14.13 -4.42
CA LEU A 313 8.35 -13.17 -5.19
C LEU A 313 7.86 -13.75 -6.52
N ALA A 314 8.67 -14.55 -7.21
CA ALA A 314 8.25 -15.25 -8.44
C ALA A 314 7.08 -16.21 -8.15
N VAL A 315 7.15 -16.97 -7.06
CA VAL A 315 6.04 -17.83 -6.62
C VAL A 315 4.79 -17.02 -6.31
N GLN A 316 4.93 -15.86 -5.64
CA GLN A 316 3.81 -14.96 -5.34
C GLN A 316 3.12 -14.43 -6.61
N VAL A 317 3.89 -14.09 -7.66
CA VAL A 317 3.33 -13.63 -8.95
C VAL A 317 2.53 -14.73 -9.63
N VAL A 318 3.09 -15.95 -9.69
CA VAL A 318 2.38 -17.11 -10.26
C VAL A 318 1.12 -17.43 -9.47
N PHE A 319 1.22 -17.40 -8.14
CA PHE A 319 0.06 -17.61 -7.27
C PHE A 319 -1.01 -16.54 -7.46
N MET A 320 -0.63 -15.26 -7.61
CA MET A 320 -1.58 -14.18 -7.87
C MET A 320 -2.36 -14.39 -9.17
N ALA A 321 -1.69 -14.83 -10.25
CA ALA A 321 -2.38 -15.17 -11.51
C ALA A 321 -3.41 -16.28 -11.29
N PHE A 322 -2.99 -17.36 -10.62
CA PHE A 322 -3.88 -18.46 -10.27
C PHE A 322 -5.06 -17.98 -9.41
N PHE A 323 -4.79 -17.19 -8.37
CA PHE A 323 -5.81 -16.66 -7.46
C PHE A 323 -6.82 -15.77 -8.20
N ALA A 324 -6.37 -14.90 -9.07
CA ALA A 324 -7.23 -14.02 -9.86
C ALA A 324 -8.17 -14.82 -10.78
N ILE A 325 -7.65 -15.87 -11.45
CA ILE A 325 -8.41 -16.69 -12.41
C ILE A 325 -9.40 -17.63 -11.69
N TYR A 326 -8.96 -18.29 -10.63
CA TYR A 326 -9.75 -19.38 -10.04
C TYR A 326 -10.52 -18.97 -8.78
N VAL A 327 -10.10 -17.94 -8.08
CA VAL A 327 -10.76 -17.47 -6.86
C VAL A 327 -11.52 -16.18 -7.14
N THR A 328 -10.82 -15.09 -7.47
CA THR A 328 -11.44 -13.76 -7.61
C THR A 328 -12.55 -13.77 -8.68
N TYR A 329 -12.23 -14.25 -9.88
CA TYR A 329 -13.19 -14.32 -10.98
C TYR A 329 -14.45 -15.12 -10.62
N ARG A 330 -14.27 -16.27 -9.94
CA ARG A 330 -15.40 -17.12 -9.54
C ARG A 330 -16.24 -16.51 -8.43
N MET A 331 -15.62 -15.87 -7.45
CA MET A 331 -16.32 -15.22 -6.34
C MET A 331 -17.11 -14.00 -6.80
N MET A 332 -16.64 -13.31 -7.84
CA MET A 332 -17.25 -12.09 -8.34
C MET A 332 -18.36 -12.30 -9.38
N GLY A 333 -18.68 -13.54 -9.76
CA GLY A 333 -19.85 -13.85 -10.58
C GLY A 333 -19.56 -14.40 -11.98
N LYS A 334 -18.30 -14.49 -12.42
CA LYS A 334 -17.84 -15.02 -13.72
C LYS A 334 -18.33 -14.23 -14.94
N ASP A 335 -18.76 -13.00 -14.72
CA ASP A 335 -19.20 -12.06 -15.74
C ASP A 335 -18.03 -11.16 -16.24
N TYR A 336 -18.35 -10.23 -17.14
CA TYR A 336 -17.35 -9.25 -17.63
C TYR A 336 -16.79 -8.38 -16.50
N ASP A 337 -17.64 -7.93 -15.58
CA ASP A 337 -17.21 -7.17 -14.41
C ASP A 337 -16.21 -7.95 -13.55
N ALA A 338 -16.44 -9.26 -13.38
CA ALA A 338 -15.52 -10.13 -12.65
C ALA A 338 -14.14 -10.24 -13.33
N ILE A 339 -14.08 -10.15 -14.67
CA ILE A 339 -12.80 -10.10 -15.41
C ILE A 339 -12.05 -8.82 -15.10
N VAL A 340 -12.74 -7.68 -15.18
CA VAL A 340 -12.15 -6.37 -14.88
C VAL A 340 -11.71 -6.28 -13.41
N LEU A 341 -12.56 -6.79 -12.48
CA LEU A 341 -12.23 -6.90 -11.05
C LEU A 341 -10.98 -7.78 -10.81
N SER A 342 -10.86 -8.89 -11.53
CA SER A 342 -9.70 -9.80 -11.41
C SER A 342 -8.40 -9.13 -11.87
N ALA A 343 -8.44 -8.36 -12.95
CA ALA A 343 -7.30 -7.57 -13.41
C ALA A 343 -6.93 -6.45 -12.45
N GLY A 344 -7.92 -5.76 -11.88
CA GLY A 344 -7.73 -4.80 -10.82
C GLY A 344 -7.11 -5.44 -9.56
N HIS A 345 -7.57 -6.65 -9.19
CA HIS A 345 -7.02 -7.39 -8.06
C HIS A 345 -5.54 -7.74 -8.26
N CYS A 346 -5.12 -8.14 -9.47
CA CYS A 346 -3.70 -8.33 -9.78
C CYS A 346 -2.88 -7.07 -9.51
N GLY A 347 -3.42 -5.91 -9.87
CA GLY A 347 -2.74 -4.63 -9.72
C GLY A 347 -2.50 -4.22 -8.26
N PHE A 348 -3.54 -4.23 -7.41
CA PHE A 348 -3.35 -3.82 -6.02
C PHE A 348 -2.88 -4.97 -5.11
N GLY A 349 -3.17 -6.21 -5.45
CA GLY A 349 -2.73 -7.37 -4.67
C GLY A 349 -1.23 -7.67 -4.77
N LEU A 350 -0.55 -7.14 -5.79
CA LEU A 350 0.91 -7.17 -5.92
C LEU A 350 1.55 -5.78 -5.86
N GLY A 351 0.79 -4.72 -5.98
CA GLY A 351 1.39 -3.40 -6.17
C GLY A 351 0.66 -2.28 -5.45
N ALA A 352 -0.24 -1.59 -6.15
CA ALA A 352 -0.92 -0.42 -5.62
C ALA A 352 -2.24 -0.14 -6.34
N THR A 353 -3.14 0.63 -5.71
CA THR A 353 -4.42 1.04 -6.31
C THR A 353 -4.28 1.71 -7.68
N PRO A 354 -3.32 2.63 -7.95
CA PRO A 354 -3.13 3.17 -9.28
C PRO A 354 -2.82 2.10 -10.35
N THR A 355 -2.03 1.09 -10.00
CA THR A 355 -1.72 -0.05 -10.89
C THR A 355 -2.99 -0.87 -11.19
N ALA A 356 -3.84 -1.07 -10.19
CA ALA A 356 -5.14 -1.72 -10.38
C ALA A 356 -6.02 -0.94 -11.36
N VAL A 357 -6.12 0.38 -11.19
CA VAL A 357 -6.90 1.25 -12.08
C VAL A 357 -6.35 1.21 -13.51
N ALA A 358 -5.03 1.26 -13.69
CA ALA A 358 -4.40 1.15 -15.01
C ALA A 358 -4.72 -0.19 -15.70
N ASN A 359 -4.66 -1.31 -14.96
CA ASN A 359 -5.05 -2.62 -15.48
C ASN A 359 -6.51 -2.66 -15.93
N MET A 360 -7.42 -2.11 -15.12
CA MET A 360 -8.84 -2.03 -15.47
C MET A 360 -9.08 -1.16 -16.71
N GLN A 361 -8.45 0.01 -16.78
CA GLN A 361 -8.55 0.92 -17.92
C GLN A 361 -8.07 0.28 -19.22
N ALA A 362 -6.99 -0.51 -19.18
CA ALA A 362 -6.48 -1.22 -20.35
C ALA A 362 -7.50 -2.21 -20.96
N ILE A 363 -8.37 -2.77 -20.13
CA ILE A 363 -9.44 -3.68 -20.57
C ILE A 363 -10.65 -2.89 -21.03
N THR A 364 -11.13 -1.96 -20.18
CA THR A 364 -12.38 -1.25 -20.46
C THR A 364 -12.29 -0.32 -21.67
N SER A 365 -11.12 0.17 -22.01
CA SER A 365 -10.89 0.94 -23.27
C SER A 365 -11.09 0.11 -24.54
N ARG A 366 -11.06 -1.24 -24.46
CA ARG A 366 -11.21 -2.14 -25.61
C ARG A 366 -12.53 -2.90 -25.64
N PHE A 367 -13.06 -3.24 -24.47
CA PHE A 367 -14.18 -4.16 -24.35
C PHE A 367 -15.43 -3.53 -23.72
N GLY A 368 -15.37 -2.27 -23.36
CA GLY A 368 -16.50 -1.52 -22.80
C GLY A 368 -16.36 -1.23 -21.30
N PRO A 369 -17.15 -0.32 -20.75
CA PRO A 369 -17.06 0.14 -19.37
C PRO A 369 -17.48 -0.95 -18.36
N SER A 370 -16.91 -0.88 -17.16
CA SER A 370 -17.28 -1.69 -15.99
C SER A 370 -17.37 -0.78 -14.77
N HIS A 371 -18.54 -0.16 -14.58
CA HIS A 371 -18.77 0.79 -13.48
C HIS A 371 -18.60 0.13 -12.10
N LYS A 372 -19.06 -1.12 -11.98
CA LYS A 372 -18.91 -1.92 -10.76
C LYS A 372 -17.45 -2.14 -10.35
N ALA A 373 -16.57 -2.43 -11.31
CA ALA A 373 -15.14 -2.63 -11.00
C ALA A 373 -14.47 -1.32 -10.57
N PHE A 374 -14.74 -0.21 -11.26
CA PHE A 374 -14.18 1.10 -10.89
C PHE A 374 -14.73 1.68 -9.59
N LEU A 375 -15.86 1.15 -9.10
CA LEU A 375 -16.37 1.46 -7.78
C LEU A 375 -15.66 0.62 -6.71
N ILE A 376 -15.61 -0.71 -6.90
CA ILE A 376 -15.19 -1.66 -5.87
C ILE A 376 -13.67 -1.64 -5.65
N VAL A 377 -12.87 -1.72 -6.71
CA VAL A 377 -11.41 -1.87 -6.60
C VAL A 377 -10.75 -0.69 -5.90
N PRO A 378 -11.03 0.59 -6.27
CA PRO A 378 -10.44 1.71 -5.55
C PRO A 378 -10.89 1.80 -4.09
N MET A 379 -12.15 1.46 -3.79
CA MET A 379 -12.64 1.49 -2.41
C MET A 379 -11.97 0.46 -1.52
N VAL A 380 -11.80 -0.77 -2.01
CA VAL A 380 -11.11 -1.83 -1.27
C VAL A 380 -9.62 -1.54 -1.21
N GLY A 381 -8.99 -1.23 -2.34
CA GLY A 381 -7.54 -1.06 -2.46
C GLY A 381 -6.99 0.22 -1.84
N ALA A 382 -7.82 1.27 -1.62
CA ALA A 382 -7.33 2.53 -1.07
C ALA A 382 -7.33 2.58 0.46
N PHE A 383 -8.21 1.84 1.17
CA PHE A 383 -8.25 1.93 2.63
C PHE A 383 -8.69 0.65 3.35
N PHE A 384 -9.67 -0.10 2.84
CA PHE A 384 -10.16 -1.26 3.61
C PHE A 384 -9.14 -2.38 3.67
N ILE A 385 -8.34 -2.54 2.62
CA ILE A 385 -7.33 -3.59 2.56
C ILE A 385 -6.19 -3.34 3.55
N ASP A 386 -5.78 -2.09 3.74
CA ASP A 386 -4.73 -1.74 4.71
C ASP A 386 -5.15 -2.05 6.15
N LEU A 387 -6.43 -1.79 6.47
CA LEU A 387 -7.01 -2.11 7.77
C LEU A 387 -7.01 -3.63 8.03
N VAL A 388 -7.46 -4.40 7.02
CA VAL A 388 -7.50 -5.87 7.09
C VAL A 388 -6.08 -6.43 7.16
N ASN A 389 -5.17 -5.90 6.34
CA ASN A 389 -3.76 -6.32 6.31
C ASN A 389 -3.09 -6.08 7.65
N ALA A 390 -3.26 -4.90 8.26
CA ALA A 390 -2.68 -4.59 9.56
C ALA A 390 -3.19 -5.54 10.67
N ALA A 391 -4.48 -5.89 10.66
CA ALA A 391 -5.06 -6.83 11.61
C ALA A 391 -4.52 -8.26 11.40
N LEU A 392 -4.45 -8.75 10.16
CA LEU A 392 -3.93 -10.07 9.83
C LEU A 392 -2.44 -10.19 10.10
N LEU A 393 -1.65 -9.16 9.79
CA LEU A 393 -0.21 -9.15 10.06
C LEU A 393 0.10 -9.35 11.56
N LYS A 394 -0.71 -8.78 12.46
CA LYS A 394 -0.54 -9.03 13.90
C LYS A 394 -0.64 -10.52 14.22
N VAL A 395 -1.59 -11.23 13.63
CA VAL A 395 -1.75 -12.69 13.83
C VAL A 395 -0.51 -13.41 13.28
N PHE A 396 -0.04 -13.06 12.08
CA PHE A 396 1.13 -13.68 11.48
C PHE A 396 2.43 -13.38 12.21
N MET A 397 2.57 -12.22 12.82
CA MET A 397 3.72 -11.91 13.69
C MET A 397 3.79 -12.84 14.88
N VAL A 398 2.65 -13.15 15.52
CA VAL A 398 2.60 -14.15 16.60
C VAL A 398 3.03 -15.53 16.11
N VAL A 399 2.58 -15.92 14.91
CA VAL A 399 3.00 -17.19 14.27
C VAL A 399 4.50 -17.21 14.01
N VAL A 400 5.05 -16.14 13.44
CA VAL A 400 6.50 -16.04 13.18
C VAL A 400 7.29 -16.06 14.47
N THR A 401 6.88 -15.33 15.50
CA THR A 401 7.54 -15.38 16.82
C THR A 401 7.54 -16.79 17.44
N ALA A 402 6.50 -17.60 17.19
CA ALA A 402 6.45 -18.99 17.65
C ALA A 402 7.32 -19.95 16.81
N LEU A 403 7.80 -19.50 15.65
CA LEU A 403 8.67 -20.28 14.75
C LEU A 403 10.17 -19.96 14.93
N HIS A 404 10.49 -18.86 15.63
CA HIS A 404 11.81 -18.51 16.12
C HIS A 404 12.15 -19.27 17.39
#